data_89a2b216103947f988c46247782ce907
#
_entry.id   89a2b216103947f988c46247782ce907
#
_cell.length_a   1.000
_cell.length_b   1.000
_cell.length_c   1.000
_cell.angle_alpha   90.00
_cell.angle_beta   90.00
_cell.angle_gamma   90.00
#
_symmetry.space_group_name_H-M   'P 1'
#
loop_
_entity.id
_entity.type
_entity.pdbx_description
1 polymer ?
#
loop_
_entity_poly.entity_id
_entity_poly.type
_entity_poly.pdbx_seq_one_letter_code
_entity_poly.pdbx_strand_id
1 'polypeptide(L)'
;MNAQTLYDKLWNSHLVRTEPDGTALIYIDRHLVHEVTSPQAFEGLKLARRKPWRTDSMLAVPDHNVPTTKRSGGIADPIARLQVETLDANCAEFGITEFKMNDIRQGVVHVMGPEQGATLPGMTVVCGDSHTSTHGAFAALAHGIGTSEVEHVMATQCLVAKKSKAMLVKVEGALGKGVSAKDIALAVIGKIGTAGGTGYAIEFGGSAIRALSMEGRMTLCNMAIEAGARAGMVAADETTFAYFKGRPFAPQGEQWDQAVAYWKTLHSDAGAVFDATVEVDAAQIKPQVTWGTSPEMVVAVDGRVPDPAKAPDAVKRGDWERALAYMGLQANMPITEIKIDKVFIGSCTNGRIEDIRAAAAVAKGKKVAANVKLAMVVPGSGLVKAQAEQEGLDKILIEAGFEWRDPGCSMCLAMNDDRLAPGERCAATSNRNFEGRQGQGGRTHLVSPAMAAAAAIAGHFVDVQERV
;
A
#
# COMPACT_ATOMS: atom_id res chain seq x y z
N MET A 1 1.53 -8.33 -35.21
CA MET A 1 2.17 -7.66 -34.08
C MET A 1 2.62 -8.74 -33.11
N ASN A 2 3.76 -8.58 -32.44
CA ASN A 2 4.18 -9.54 -31.43
C ASN A 2 3.25 -9.46 -30.22
N ALA A 3 3.03 -10.59 -29.53
CA ALA A 3 2.26 -10.62 -28.31
C ALA A 3 2.92 -9.72 -27.24
N GLN A 4 2.12 -8.91 -26.54
CA GLN A 4 2.58 -7.90 -25.59
C GLN A 4 2.10 -8.24 -24.17
N THR A 5 2.96 -7.97 -23.17
CA THR A 5 2.54 -7.96 -21.76
C THR A 5 1.65 -6.74 -21.49
N LEU A 6 0.90 -6.76 -20.39
CA LEU A 6 0.15 -5.58 -19.93
C LEU A 6 1.10 -4.39 -19.74
N TYR A 7 2.29 -4.64 -19.19
CA TYR A 7 3.30 -3.60 -19.01
C TYR A 7 3.76 -2.99 -20.35
N ASP A 8 3.97 -3.83 -21.38
CA ASP A 8 4.32 -3.35 -22.72
C ASP A 8 3.24 -2.45 -23.31
N LYS A 9 1.97 -2.84 -23.17
CA LYS A 9 0.83 -2.06 -23.68
C LYS A 9 0.76 -0.69 -23.00
N LEU A 10 0.86 -0.66 -21.66
CA LEU A 10 0.83 0.58 -20.88
C LEU A 10 2.04 1.47 -21.18
N TRP A 11 3.22 0.89 -21.27
CA TRP A 11 4.43 1.65 -21.63
C TRP A 11 4.34 2.24 -23.04
N ASN A 12 4.01 1.42 -24.02
CA ASN A 12 4.01 1.82 -25.43
C ASN A 12 2.95 2.90 -25.72
N SER A 13 1.79 2.84 -25.06
CA SER A 13 0.73 3.84 -25.22
C SER A 13 1.09 5.22 -24.65
N HIS A 14 2.08 5.31 -23.75
CA HIS A 14 2.51 6.56 -23.13
C HIS A 14 3.91 7.01 -23.57
N LEU A 15 4.57 6.22 -24.40
CA LEU A 15 5.90 6.52 -24.90
C LEU A 15 5.87 7.73 -25.85
N VAL A 16 6.46 8.83 -25.44
CA VAL A 16 6.59 10.04 -26.27
C VAL A 16 7.77 9.89 -27.23
N ARG A 17 8.92 9.51 -26.70
CA ARG A 17 10.12 9.20 -27.50
C ARG A 17 11.12 8.37 -26.71
N THR A 18 12.02 7.71 -27.42
CA THR A 18 13.19 7.01 -26.85
C THR A 18 14.45 7.75 -27.23
N GLU A 19 15.35 7.95 -26.27
CA GLU A 19 16.66 8.57 -26.48
C GLU A 19 17.70 7.53 -26.93
N PRO A 20 18.82 7.97 -27.53
CA PRO A 20 19.87 7.05 -27.99
C PRO A 20 20.49 6.17 -26.90
N ASP A 21 20.48 6.61 -25.64
CA ASP A 21 20.99 5.87 -24.48
C ASP A 21 19.99 4.85 -23.92
N GLY A 22 18.83 4.72 -24.55
CA GLY A 22 17.76 3.81 -24.16
C GLY A 22 16.84 4.34 -23.05
N THR A 23 17.02 5.60 -22.61
CA THR A 23 16.04 6.28 -21.78
C THR A 23 14.82 6.67 -22.62
N ALA A 24 13.68 6.85 -21.98
CA ALA A 24 12.43 7.18 -22.64
C ALA A 24 11.72 8.34 -21.92
N LEU A 25 11.08 9.17 -22.71
CA LEU A 25 10.15 10.18 -22.20
C LEU A 25 8.75 9.58 -22.21
N ILE A 26 8.14 9.46 -21.03
CA ILE A 26 6.83 8.87 -20.81
C ILE A 26 5.86 9.97 -20.40
N TYR A 27 4.70 10.03 -21.05
CA TYR A 27 3.61 10.91 -20.67
C TYR A 27 2.92 10.42 -19.39
N ILE A 28 2.56 11.36 -18.50
CA ILE A 28 1.92 11.06 -17.21
C ILE A 28 0.47 11.59 -17.23
N ASP A 29 -0.51 10.71 -17.06
CA ASP A 29 -1.94 11.08 -17.06
C ASP A 29 -2.40 11.68 -15.75
N ARG A 30 -1.92 11.13 -14.62
CA ARG A 30 -2.34 11.54 -13.28
C ARG A 30 -1.15 11.76 -12.36
N HIS A 31 -1.12 12.92 -11.72
CA HIS A 31 -0.16 13.23 -10.67
C HIS A 31 -0.90 13.43 -9.34
N LEU A 32 -0.70 12.50 -8.41
CA LEU A 32 -1.19 12.61 -7.05
C LEU A 32 -0.16 13.34 -6.20
N VAL A 33 -0.61 14.27 -5.36
CA VAL A 33 0.27 15.19 -4.62
C VAL A 33 -0.07 15.16 -3.14
N HIS A 34 0.93 15.14 -2.29
CA HIS A 34 0.78 15.24 -0.85
C HIS A 34 1.81 16.20 -0.23
N GLU A 35 1.67 16.50 1.06
CA GLU A 35 2.41 17.56 1.74
C GLU A 35 3.89 17.30 1.96
N VAL A 36 4.36 16.04 1.88
CA VAL A 36 5.76 15.70 2.24
C VAL A 36 6.74 16.00 1.11
N THR A 37 6.40 15.69 -0.14
CA THR A 37 7.32 15.79 -1.29
C THR A 37 7.03 16.95 -2.22
N SER A 38 5.90 17.63 -2.04
CA SER A 38 5.48 18.72 -2.94
C SER A 38 6.06 20.10 -2.61
N PRO A 39 6.38 20.48 -1.36
CA PRO A 39 6.83 21.84 -1.05
C PRO A 39 8.04 22.29 -1.88
N GLN A 40 9.11 21.47 -1.91
CA GLN A 40 10.32 21.78 -2.65
C GLN A 40 10.09 21.76 -4.18
N ALA A 41 9.19 20.92 -4.68
CA ALA A 41 8.84 20.88 -6.10
C ALA A 41 8.13 22.17 -6.53
N PHE A 42 7.18 22.67 -5.75
CA PHE A 42 6.53 23.96 -6.02
C PHE A 42 7.49 25.13 -5.88
N GLU A 43 8.39 25.11 -4.89
CA GLU A 43 9.43 26.13 -4.75
C GLU A 43 10.35 26.16 -5.96
N GLY A 44 10.82 25.00 -6.44
CA GLY A 44 11.63 24.89 -7.64
C GLY A 44 10.93 25.48 -8.87
N LEU A 45 9.63 25.20 -9.07
CA LEU A 45 8.85 25.80 -10.14
C LEU A 45 8.81 27.34 -10.03
N LYS A 46 8.56 27.88 -8.84
CA LYS A 46 8.50 29.32 -8.60
C LYS A 46 9.84 29.99 -8.87
N LEU A 47 10.94 29.42 -8.40
CA LEU A 47 12.31 29.90 -8.65
C LEU A 47 12.65 29.89 -10.15
N ALA A 48 12.24 28.84 -10.86
CA ALA A 48 12.38 28.72 -12.30
C ALA A 48 11.38 29.59 -13.11
N ARG A 49 10.49 30.33 -12.43
CA ARG A 49 9.39 31.11 -13.04
C ARG A 49 8.47 30.26 -13.93
N ARG A 50 8.26 29.01 -13.54
CA ARG A 50 7.37 28.05 -14.20
C ARG A 50 6.10 27.85 -13.40
N LYS A 51 5.07 27.35 -14.09
CA LYS A 51 3.80 26.91 -13.47
C LYS A 51 3.57 25.45 -13.81
N PRO A 52 2.79 24.74 -13.00
CA PRO A 52 2.29 23.43 -13.38
C PRO A 52 1.59 23.51 -14.75
N TRP A 53 1.91 22.55 -15.62
CA TRP A 53 1.38 22.53 -17.00
C TRP A 53 -0.12 22.23 -17.04
N ARG A 54 -0.54 21.15 -16.38
CA ARG A 54 -1.92 20.67 -16.36
C ARG A 54 -2.40 20.43 -14.93
N THR A 55 -2.99 21.43 -14.31
CA THR A 55 -3.48 21.31 -12.93
C THR A 55 -4.70 20.40 -12.81
N ASP A 56 -5.47 20.21 -13.89
CA ASP A 56 -6.59 19.26 -13.99
C ASP A 56 -6.15 17.77 -13.94
N SER A 57 -4.90 17.48 -14.27
CA SER A 57 -4.31 16.15 -14.10
C SER A 57 -3.83 15.87 -12.67
N MET A 58 -3.83 16.89 -11.81
CA MET A 58 -3.32 16.81 -10.44
C MET A 58 -4.48 16.69 -9.44
N LEU A 59 -4.23 15.92 -8.38
CA LEU A 59 -5.16 15.82 -7.25
C LEU A 59 -4.33 15.75 -5.96
N ALA A 60 -4.61 16.63 -5.01
CA ALA A 60 -3.85 16.80 -3.80
C ALA A 60 -4.63 16.41 -2.54
N VAL A 61 -3.91 15.89 -1.55
CA VAL A 61 -4.44 15.55 -0.23
C VAL A 61 -3.32 15.52 0.80
N PRO A 62 -3.48 16.11 2.00
CA PRO A 62 -2.56 15.88 3.11
C PRO A 62 -2.91 14.56 3.80
N ASP A 63 -1.91 13.69 4.05
CA ASP A 63 -2.14 12.35 4.61
C ASP A 63 -1.07 11.85 5.59
N HIS A 64 0.16 12.35 5.50
CA HIS A 64 1.28 11.89 6.34
C HIS A 64 1.35 12.62 7.68
N ASN A 65 1.21 13.95 7.66
CA ASN A 65 1.39 14.84 8.82
C ASN A 65 0.08 15.23 9.51
N VAL A 66 -1.02 14.61 9.13
CA VAL A 66 -2.33 14.89 9.73
C VAL A 66 -2.51 14.08 11.02
N PRO A 67 -3.06 14.69 12.09
CA PRO A 67 -3.38 13.96 13.31
C PRO A 67 -4.55 13.00 13.07
N THR A 68 -4.53 11.87 13.77
CA THR A 68 -5.61 10.88 13.78
C THR A 68 -6.54 11.03 14.97
N THR A 69 -6.20 11.98 15.88
CA THR A 69 -7.00 12.37 17.05
C THR A 69 -7.11 13.89 17.13
N LYS A 70 -8.19 14.38 17.74
CA LYS A 70 -8.37 15.80 18.10
C LYS A 70 -8.13 16.79 16.96
N ARG A 71 -8.56 16.48 15.74
CA ARG A 71 -8.40 17.34 14.56
C ARG A 71 -8.98 18.75 14.73
N SER A 72 -9.99 18.91 15.60
CA SER A 72 -10.56 20.24 15.92
C SER A 72 -9.56 21.20 16.53
N GLY A 73 -8.47 20.73 17.12
CA GLY A 73 -7.37 21.53 17.64
C GLY A 73 -6.30 21.89 16.61
N GLY A 74 -6.46 21.47 15.35
CA GLY A 74 -5.44 21.63 14.30
C GLY A 74 -4.25 20.68 14.49
N ILE A 75 -3.14 21.01 13.83
CA ILE A 75 -1.89 20.24 13.87
C ILE A 75 -0.95 20.88 14.89
N ALA A 76 -0.64 20.14 15.96
CA ALA A 76 0.18 20.66 17.07
C ALA A 76 1.67 20.81 16.68
N ASP A 77 2.23 19.81 15.97
CA ASP A 77 3.62 19.87 15.51
C ASP A 77 3.80 20.99 14.50
N PRO A 78 4.72 21.94 14.71
CA PRO A 78 4.86 23.12 13.85
C PRO A 78 5.41 22.79 12.46
N ILE A 79 6.22 21.72 12.33
CA ILE A 79 6.76 21.30 11.03
C ILE A 79 5.68 20.62 10.21
N ALA A 80 4.95 19.68 10.81
CA ALA A 80 3.82 19.02 10.20
C ALA A 80 2.75 20.03 9.75
N ARG A 81 2.42 20.99 10.59
CA ARG A 81 1.49 22.07 10.26
C ARG A 81 1.98 22.89 9.07
N LEU A 82 3.24 23.33 9.07
CA LEU A 82 3.81 24.11 7.98
C LEU A 82 3.75 23.37 6.66
N GLN A 83 4.01 22.05 6.64
CA GLN A 83 3.94 21.26 5.41
C GLN A 83 2.52 21.18 4.86
N VAL A 84 1.51 20.97 5.71
CA VAL A 84 0.11 20.92 5.31
C VAL A 84 -0.37 22.31 4.83
N GLU A 85 -0.08 23.38 5.57
CA GLU A 85 -0.41 24.76 5.17
C GLU A 85 0.28 25.16 3.85
N THR A 86 1.51 24.68 3.61
CA THR A 86 2.23 24.92 2.35
C THR A 86 1.55 24.20 1.18
N LEU A 87 1.06 22.97 1.38
CA LEU A 87 0.28 22.27 0.36
C LEU A 87 -1.00 23.06 0.03
N ASP A 88 -1.77 23.43 1.06
CA ASP A 88 -2.98 24.23 0.93
C ASP A 88 -2.74 25.52 0.12
N ALA A 89 -1.68 26.26 0.47
CA ALA A 89 -1.32 27.51 -0.20
C ALA A 89 -0.93 27.29 -1.67
N ASN A 90 -0.11 26.28 -1.96
CA ASN A 90 0.30 25.96 -3.33
C ASN A 90 -0.88 25.48 -4.18
N CYS A 91 -1.76 24.64 -3.64
CA CYS A 91 -2.95 24.19 -4.36
C CYS A 91 -3.89 25.37 -4.68
N ALA A 92 -4.09 26.28 -3.74
CA ALA A 92 -4.88 27.49 -3.96
C ALA A 92 -4.26 28.43 -5.00
N GLU A 93 -2.93 28.63 -4.94
CA GLU A 93 -2.21 29.51 -5.89
C GLU A 93 -2.29 29.01 -7.33
N PHE A 94 -2.16 27.69 -7.53
CA PHE A 94 -2.11 27.10 -8.87
C PHE A 94 -3.45 26.53 -9.36
N GLY A 95 -4.51 26.59 -8.55
CA GLY A 95 -5.83 26.06 -8.90
C GLY A 95 -5.88 24.53 -8.98
N ILE A 96 -5.11 23.85 -8.13
CA ILE A 96 -5.09 22.39 -8.04
C ILE A 96 -6.22 21.94 -7.12
N THR A 97 -6.96 20.91 -7.54
CA THR A 97 -7.99 20.29 -6.69
C THR A 97 -7.34 19.61 -5.49
N GLU A 98 -7.77 20.00 -4.29
CA GLU A 98 -7.28 19.46 -3.03
C GLU A 98 -8.44 19.04 -2.12
N PHE A 99 -8.28 17.88 -1.48
CA PHE A 99 -9.14 17.46 -0.37
C PHE A 99 -8.43 17.72 0.96
N LYS A 100 -8.71 18.88 1.56
CA LYS A 100 -8.06 19.35 2.79
C LYS A 100 -8.34 18.42 3.97
N MET A 101 -7.57 18.56 5.04
CA MET A 101 -7.60 17.71 6.24
C MET A 101 -9.01 17.44 6.81
N ASN A 102 -9.93 18.38 6.71
CA ASN A 102 -11.30 18.24 7.22
C ASN A 102 -12.37 17.94 6.14
N ASP A 103 -11.96 17.73 4.90
CA ASP A 103 -12.85 17.25 3.83
C ASP A 103 -13.15 15.76 4.07
N ILE A 104 -14.42 15.35 3.90
CA ILE A 104 -14.79 13.93 4.04
C ILE A 104 -14.08 13.01 3.05
N ARG A 105 -13.61 13.55 1.93
CA ARG A 105 -12.84 12.83 0.91
C ARG A 105 -11.36 12.73 1.25
N GLN A 106 -10.90 13.44 2.30
CA GLN A 106 -9.51 13.34 2.76
C GLN A 106 -9.21 11.92 3.21
N GLY A 107 -8.02 11.46 2.90
CA GLY A 107 -7.51 10.14 3.28
C GLY A 107 -6.11 9.92 2.74
N VAL A 108 -5.59 8.75 2.99
CA VAL A 108 -4.31 8.33 2.42
C VAL A 108 -4.39 8.43 0.90
N VAL A 109 -3.41 9.06 0.27
CA VAL A 109 -3.42 9.39 -1.16
C VAL A 109 -3.73 8.18 -2.06
N HIS A 110 -3.24 6.99 -1.70
CA HIS A 110 -3.47 5.74 -2.44
C HIS A 110 -4.81 5.04 -2.09
N VAL A 111 -5.59 5.60 -1.18
CA VAL A 111 -6.99 5.22 -0.94
C VAL A 111 -7.91 6.24 -1.59
N MET A 112 -7.68 7.53 -1.34
CA MET A 112 -8.47 8.64 -1.87
C MET A 112 -8.50 8.65 -3.41
N GLY A 113 -7.35 8.51 -4.08
CA GLY A 113 -7.28 8.55 -5.54
C GLY A 113 -8.20 7.52 -6.23
N PRO A 114 -8.09 6.22 -5.90
CA PRO A 114 -9.01 5.19 -6.39
C PRO A 114 -10.46 5.41 -5.99
N GLU A 115 -10.72 5.80 -4.76
CA GLU A 115 -12.05 6.04 -4.23
C GLU A 115 -12.81 7.13 -5.01
N GLN A 116 -12.09 8.14 -5.46
CA GLN A 116 -12.66 9.20 -6.30
C GLN A 116 -12.75 8.79 -7.78
N GLY A 117 -12.18 7.66 -8.19
CA GLY A 117 -12.06 7.31 -9.61
C GLY A 117 -11.02 8.17 -10.34
N ALA A 118 -10.08 8.77 -9.61
CA ALA A 118 -9.01 9.59 -10.19
C ALA A 118 -7.91 8.77 -10.84
N THR A 119 -7.82 7.48 -10.51
CA THR A 119 -6.98 6.48 -11.17
C THR A 119 -7.87 5.55 -11.97
N LEU A 120 -7.62 5.41 -13.25
CA LEU A 120 -8.42 4.56 -14.13
C LEU A 120 -7.52 3.58 -14.90
N PRO A 121 -8.07 2.45 -15.39
CA PRO A 121 -7.31 1.51 -16.21
C PRO A 121 -6.70 2.18 -17.44
N GLY A 122 -5.47 1.83 -17.75
CA GLY A 122 -4.74 2.35 -18.89
C GLY A 122 -3.96 3.64 -18.64
N MET A 123 -4.10 4.25 -17.45
CA MET A 123 -3.38 5.47 -17.10
C MET A 123 -1.94 5.22 -16.64
N THR A 124 -1.10 6.24 -16.80
CA THR A 124 0.14 6.41 -16.04
C THR A 124 -0.14 7.28 -14.81
N VAL A 125 0.28 6.83 -13.63
CA VAL A 125 0.04 7.51 -12.35
C VAL A 125 1.33 7.67 -11.57
N VAL A 126 1.64 8.89 -11.14
CA VAL A 126 2.80 9.15 -10.29
C VAL A 126 2.43 9.92 -9.03
N CYS A 127 3.23 9.74 -8.00
CA CYS A 127 3.17 10.45 -6.74
C CYS A 127 4.55 10.45 -6.09
N GLY A 128 4.85 11.40 -5.24
CA GLY A 128 6.08 11.43 -4.43
C GLY A 128 6.13 10.41 -3.30
N ASP A 129 5.43 9.28 -3.44
CA ASP A 129 5.37 8.16 -2.49
C ASP A 129 5.60 6.83 -3.20
N SER A 130 6.41 5.95 -2.59
CA SER A 130 6.78 4.66 -3.18
C SER A 130 5.58 3.71 -3.37
N HIS A 131 4.54 3.80 -2.52
CA HIS A 131 3.36 2.94 -2.61
C HIS A 131 2.35 3.38 -3.67
N THR A 132 2.72 4.32 -4.55
CA THR A 132 1.98 4.62 -5.79
C THR A 132 1.76 3.37 -6.65
N SER A 133 2.59 2.34 -6.50
CA SER A 133 2.38 1.01 -7.09
C SER A 133 0.99 0.41 -6.79
N THR A 134 0.32 0.83 -5.71
CA THR A 134 -1.07 0.45 -5.37
C THR A 134 -2.02 0.61 -6.56
N HIS A 135 -1.85 1.68 -7.34
CA HIS A 135 -2.75 2.01 -8.45
C HIS A 135 -2.63 1.05 -9.64
N GLY A 136 -1.58 0.23 -9.69
CA GLY A 136 -1.45 -0.84 -10.68
C GLY A 136 -2.49 -1.96 -10.54
N ALA A 137 -3.19 -2.03 -9.41
CA ALA A 137 -4.33 -2.92 -9.20
C ALA A 137 -5.45 -2.72 -10.24
N PHE A 138 -5.45 -1.56 -10.89
CA PHE A 138 -6.45 -1.16 -11.89
C PHE A 138 -5.92 -1.24 -13.32
N ALA A 139 -4.89 -2.02 -13.60
CA ALA A 139 -4.20 -2.02 -14.89
C ALA A 139 -3.70 -0.61 -15.28
N ALA A 140 -3.15 0.13 -14.32
CA ALA A 140 -2.45 1.39 -14.55
C ALA A 140 -0.94 1.19 -14.40
N LEU A 141 -0.13 1.94 -15.13
CA LEU A 141 1.31 2.00 -14.91
C LEU A 141 1.59 3.06 -13.84
N ALA A 142 1.75 2.60 -12.61
CA ALA A 142 1.83 3.47 -11.44
C ALA A 142 3.10 3.21 -10.64
N HIS A 143 3.84 4.28 -10.30
CA HIS A 143 5.02 4.17 -9.46
C HIS A 143 5.39 5.48 -8.77
N GLY A 144 6.11 5.36 -7.65
CA GLY A 144 6.67 6.49 -6.93
C GLY A 144 7.78 7.20 -7.70
N ILE A 145 7.89 8.50 -7.47
CA ILE A 145 8.93 9.38 -8.03
C ILE A 145 9.57 10.25 -6.95
N GLY A 146 10.81 10.68 -7.17
CA GLY A 146 11.51 11.58 -6.28
C GLY A 146 11.05 13.03 -6.40
N THR A 147 11.40 13.88 -5.42
CA THR A 147 10.97 15.29 -5.37
C THR A 147 11.32 16.09 -6.63
N SER A 148 12.52 15.91 -7.19
CA SER A 148 12.92 16.57 -8.45
C SER A 148 12.13 16.06 -9.66
N GLU A 149 11.73 14.79 -9.66
CA GLU A 149 10.84 14.24 -10.68
C GLU A 149 9.41 14.76 -10.52
N VAL A 150 8.94 15.00 -9.27
CA VAL A 150 7.66 15.68 -8.99
C VAL A 150 7.63 17.04 -9.64
N GLU A 151 8.66 17.87 -9.45
CA GLU A 151 8.81 19.18 -10.11
C GLU A 151 8.79 19.03 -11.64
N HIS A 152 9.56 18.08 -12.16
CA HIS A 152 9.65 17.84 -13.61
C HIS A 152 8.29 17.46 -14.21
N VAL A 153 7.56 16.55 -13.58
CA VAL A 153 6.22 16.13 -14.06
C VAL A 153 5.22 17.28 -13.95
N MET A 154 5.25 18.06 -12.88
CA MET A 154 4.41 19.26 -12.76
C MET A 154 4.65 20.23 -13.91
N ALA A 155 5.92 20.45 -14.31
CA ALA A 155 6.29 21.39 -15.35
C ALA A 155 6.00 20.89 -16.77
N THR A 156 6.04 19.59 -17.03
CA THR A 156 6.12 19.01 -18.38
C THR A 156 5.08 17.96 -18.69
N GLN A 157 4.41 17.43 -17.70
CA GLN A 157 3.52 16.26 -17.77
C GLN A 157 4.23 14.99 -18.26
N CYS A 158 5.54 14.95 -18.21
CA CYS A 158 6.36 13.84 -18.67
C CYS A 158 7.38 13.42 -17.61
N LEU A 159 7.82 12.17 -17.69
CA LEU A 159 8.87 11.60 -16.87
C LEU A 159 9.93 10.97 -17.75
N VAL A 160 11.20 11.19 -17.43
CA VAL A 160 12.31 10.45 -18.02
C VAL A 160 12.49 9.14 -17.26
N ALA A 161 12.35 8.03 -17.94
CA ALA A 161 12.40 6.70 -17.31
C ALA A 161 13.13 5.68 -18.20
N LYS A 162 13.60 4.61 -17.59
CA LYS A 162 14.13 3.45 -18.30
C LYS A 162 13.11 2.32 -18.20
N LYS A 163 12.82 1.67 -19.32
CA LYS A 163 11.86 0.55 -19.35
C LYS A 163 12.35 -0.60 -18.46
N SER A 164 11.53 -1.04 -17.54
CA SER A 164 11.79 -2.20 -16.69
C SER A 164 11.60 -3.50 -17.47
N LYS A 165 12.18 -4.59 -16.97
CA LYS A 165 11.81 -5.95 -17.38
C LYS A 165 10.43 -6.30 -16.87
N ALA A 166 9.76 -7.27 -17.49
CA ALA A 166 8.46 -7.78 -17.07
C ALA A 166 8.61 -9.09 -16.27
N MET A 167 8.00 -9.14 -15.07
CA MET A 167 7.93 -10.37 -14.27
C MET A 167 6.46 -10.76 -14.06
N LEU A 168 6.15 -12.05 -14.28
CA LEU A 168 4.85 -12.62 -13.92
C LEU A 168 4.96 -13.31 -12.56
N VAL A 169 4.12 -12.89 -11.61
CA VAL A 169 3.86 -13.64 -10.37
C VAL A 169 2.51 -14.31 -10.52
N LYS A 170 2.53 -15.61 -10.76
CA LYS A 170 1.34 -16.42 -11.04
C LYS A 170 0.92 -17.17 -9.78
N VAL A 171 -0.27 -16.82 -9.24
CA VAL A 171 -0.82 -17.47 -8.04
C VAL A 171 -2.06 -18.27 -8.44
N GLU A 172 -1.93 -19.58 -8.45
CA GLU A 172 -3.00 -20.49 -8.86
C GLU A 172 -3.65 -21.19 -7.66
N GLY A 173 -4.88 -21.61 -7.84
CA GLY A 173 -5.67 -22.30 -6.82
C GLY A 173 -6.60 -21.37 -6.06
N ALA A 174 -7.07 -21.81 -4.90
CA ALA A 174 -7.95 -21.08 -4.00
C ALA A 174 -7.24 -20.85 -2.66
N LEU A 175 -7.43 -19.66 -2.09
CA LEU A 175 -6.92 -19.35 -0.76
C LEU A 175 -7.63 -20.16 0.32
N GLY A 176 -6.89 -20.58 1.33
CA GLY A 176 -7.43 -21.19 2.53
C GLY A 176 -8.25 -20.18 3.35
N LYS A 177 -9.08 -20.70 4.26
CA LYS A 177 -9.83 -19.88 5.21
C LYS A 177 -8.89 -18.99 6.02
N GLY A 178 -9.24 -17.71 6.20
CA GLY A 178 -8.44 -16.76 6.98
C GLY A 178 -7.18 -16.22 6.27
N VAL A 179 -6.90 -16.68 5.05
CA VAL A 179 -5.79 -16.18 4.22
C VAL A 179 -6.27 -15.02 3.36
N SER A 180 -5.51 -13.95 3.31
CA SER A 180 -5.83 -12.70 2.62
C SER A 180 -4.80 -12.37 1.53
N ALA A 181 -5.06 -11.30 0.76
CA ALA A 181 -4.09 -10.76 -0.20
C ALA A 181 -2.77 -10.31 0.47
N LYS A 182 -2.81 -9.89 1.75
CA LYS A 182 -1.61 -9.56 2.53
C LYS A 182 -0.71 -10.78 2.71
N ASP A 183 -1.31 -11.94 2.95
CA ASP A 183 -0.57 -13.19 3.12
C ASP A 183 0.05 -13.64 1.80
N ILE A 184 -0.64 -13.44 0.67
CA ILE A 184 -0.05 -13.65 -0.68
C ILE A 184 1.18 -12.76 -0.85
N ALA A 185 1.04 -11.45 -0.59
CA ALA A 185 2.14 -10.50 -0.75
C ALA A 185 3.35 -10.88 0.08
N LEU A 186 3.15 -11.19 1.36
CA LEU A 186 4.21 -11.60 2.28
C LEU A 186 4.85 -12.95 1.86
N ALA A 187 4.05 -13.92 1.43
CA ALA A 187 4.57 -15.20 0.93
C ALA A 187 5.40 -15.03 -0.35
N VAL A 188 4.97 -14.17 -1.28
CA VAL A 188 5.74 -13.83 -2.49
C VAL A 188 7.05 -13.17 -2.10
N ILE A 189 7.03 -12.13 -1.24
CA ILE A 189 8.23 -11.43 -0.79
C ILE A 189 9.18 -12.37 -0.05
N GLY A 190 8.64 -13.25 0.80
CA GLY A 190 9.43 -14.28 1.47
C GLY A 190 10.11 -15.26 0.50
N LYS A 191 9.47 -15.54 -0.65
CA LYS A 191 9.98 -16.44 -1.68
C LYS A 191 11.07 -15.81 -2.55
N ILE A 192 10.87 -14.55 -2.99
CA ILE A 192 11.81 -13.90 -3.94
C ILE A 192 12.78 -12.92 -3.27
N GLY A 193 12.56 -12.56 -2.01
CA GLY A 193 13.33 -11.57 -1.27
C GLY A 193 12.94 -10.13 -1.61
N THR A 194 13.44 -9.17 -0.82
CA THR A 194 13.21 -7.72 -1.00
C THR A 194 13.91 -7.13 -2.22
N ALA A 195 14.83 -7.86 -2.83
CA ALA A 195 15.54 -7.47 -4.05
C ALA A 195 15.12 -8.27 -5.30
N GLY A 196 14.28 -9.29 -5.14
CA GLY A 196 13.91 -10.20 -6.24
C GLY A 196 13.20 -9.55 -7.41
N GLY A 197 12.46 -8.45 -7.15
CA GLY A 197 11.77 -7.65 -8.15
C GLY A 197 12.59 -6.45 -8.69
N THR A 198 13.85 -6.29 -8.27
CA THR A 198 14.67 -5.13 -8.69
C THR A 198 14.86 -5.12 -10.21
N GLY A 199 14.50 -3.99 -10.83
CA GLY A 199 14.54 -3.81 -12.28
C GLY A 199 13.34 -4.38 -13.03
N TYR A 200 12.33 -4.89 -12.32
CA TYR A 200 11.10 -5.42 -12.88
C TYR A 200 9.88 -4.55 -12.60
N ALA A 201 8.91 -4.61 -13.51
CA ALA A 201 7.51 -4.35 -13.26
C ALA A 201 6.82 -5.72 -13.11
N ILE A 202 6.11 -5.94 -12.00
CA ILE A 202 5.46 -7.22 -11.69
C ILE A 202 4.01 -7.19 -12.19
N GLU A 203 3.62 -8.16 -13.00
CA GLU A 203 2.21 -8.48 -13.25
C GLU A 203 1.79 -9.66 -12.36
N PHE A 204 0.76 -9.44 -11.55
CA PHE A 204 0.16 -10.50 -10.75
C PHE A 204 -0.98 -11.14 -11.52
N GLY A 205 -0.94 -12.46 -11.68
CA GLY A 205 -1.90 -13.25 -12.44
C GLY A 205 -2.24 -14.58 -11.76
N GLY A 206 -3.09 -15.36 -12.41
CA GLY A 206 -3.55 -16.65 -11.91
C GLY A 206 -4.96 -16.60 -11.33
N SER A 207 -5.52 -17.78 -11.04
CA SER A 207 -6.90 -17.93 -10.58
C SER A 207 -7.15 -17.27 -9.23
N ALA A 208 -6.21 -17.38 -8.30
CA ALA A 208 -6.32 -16.74 -6.98
C ALA A 208 -6.33 -15.22 -7.07
N ILE A 209 -5.55 -14.62 -7.99
CA ILE A 209 -5.51 -13.17 -8.16
C ILE A 209 -6.80 -12.64 -8.80
N ARG A 210 -7.35 -13.35 -9.80
CA ARG A 210 -8.64 -12.98 -10.40
C ARG A 210 -9.79 -13.03 -9.40
N ALA A 211 -9.72 -13.93 -8.42
CA ALA A 211 -10.74 -14.07 -7.37
C ALA A 211 -10.66 -13.00 -6.29
N LEU A 212 -9.58 -12.20 -6.22
CA LEU A 212 -9.46 -11.11 -5.25
C LEU A 212 -10.43 -9.97 -5.57
N SER A 213 -10.93 -9.34 -4.50
CA SER A 213 -11.56 -8.02 -4.55
C SER A 213 -10.57 -6.95 -5.04
N MET A 214 -11.06 -5.76 -5.36
CA MET A 214 -10.18 -4.64 -5.70
C MET A 214 -9.28 -4.24 -4.52
N GLU A 215 -9.80 -4.28 -3.30
CA GLU A 215 -9.05 -4.01 -2.08
C GLU A 215 -7.89 -5.00 -1.89
N GLY A 216 -8.14 -6.28 -2.16
CA GLY A 216 -7.10 -7.31 -2.15
C GLY A 216 -6.04 -7.09 -3.24
N ARG A 217 -6.44 -6.72 -4.46
CA ARG A 217 -5.51 -6.39 -5.55
C ARG A 217 -4.68 -5.14 -5.23
N MET A 218 -5.30 -4.13 -4.61
CA MET A 218 -4.58 -2.94 -4.14
C MET A 218 -3.53 -3.28 -3.07
N THR A 219 -3.85 -4.14 -2.12
CA THR A 219 -2.88 -4.63 -1.11
C THR A 219 -1.69 -5.32 -1.77
N LEU A 220 -1.95 -6.17 -2.75
CA LEU A 220 -0.90 -6.91 -3.47
C LEU A 220 0.02 -5.98 -4.27
N CYS A 221 -0.55 -5.08 -5.08
CA CYS A 221 0.20 -4.09 -5.86
C CYS A 221 0.92 -3.07 -4.97
N ASN A 222 0.32 -2.68 -3.82
CA ASN A 222 0.96 -1.83 -2.82
C ASN A 222 2.28 -2.44 -2.36
N MET A 223 2.30 -3.74 -2.08
CA MET A 223 3.48 -4.42 -1.55
C MET A 223 4.47 -4.90 -2.62
N ALA A 224 4.21 -4.70 -3.90
CA ALA A 224 5.17 -5.04 -4.96
C ALA A 224 6.49 -4.29 -4.80
N ILE A 225 6.45 -3.05 -4.30
CA ILE A 225 7.66 -2.25 -4.03
C ILE A 225 8.52 -2.87 -2.92
N GLU A 226 7.93 -3.64 -2.00
CA GLU A 226 8.65 -4.32 -0.93
C GLU A 226 9.44 -5.55 -1.43
N ALA A 227 9.13 -6.03 -2.62
CA ALA A 227 9.94 -7.00 -3.37
C ALA A 227 11.03 -6.32 -4.23
N GLY A 228 11.16 -4.99 -4.18
CA GLY A 228 12.09 -4.20 -4.98
C GLY A 228 11.59 -3.86 -6.39
N ALA A 229 10.35 -4.20 -6.74
CA ALA A 229 9.81 -3.92 -8.07
C ALA A 229 9.50 -2.42 -8.28
N ARG A 230 9.57 -1.96 -9.53
CA ARG A 230 9.23 -0.58 -9.89
C ARG A 230 7.71 -0.35 -9.83
N ALA A 231 6.92 -1.34 -10.21
CA ALA A 231 5.47 -1.31 -10.23
C ALA A 231 4.91 -2.71 -10.01
N GLY A 232 3.67 -2.79 -9.52
CA GLY A 232 2.88 -4.01 -9.48
C GLY A 232 1.58 -3.77 -10.24
N MET A 233 1.10 -4.75 -11.02
CA MET A 233 -0.07 -4.60 -11.87
C MET A 233 -0.97 -5.84 -11.82
N VAL A 234 -2.28 -5.62 -11.98
CA VAL A 234 -3.27 -6.66 -12.22
C VAL A 234 -4.06 -6.27 -13.47
N ALA A 235 -4.30 -7.20 -14.35
CA ALA A 235 -5.11 -6.97 -15.56
C ALA A 235 -6.54 -6.51 -15.19
N ALA A 236 -7.10 -5.60 -16.00
CA ALA A 236 -8.46 -5.11 -15.79
C ALA A 236 -9.50 -6.20 -16.15
N ASP A 237 -10.52 -6.32 -15.33
CA ASP A 237 -11.64 -7.23 -15.51
C ASP A 237 -12.96 -6.63 -14.99
N GLU A 238 -14.03 -7.41 -14.98
CA GLU A 238 -15.35 -6.96 -14.55
C GLU A 238 -15.35 -6.45 -13.07
N THR A 239 -14.49 -7.01 -12.20
CA THR A 239 -14.31 -6.52 -10.82
C THR A 239 -13.76 -5.10 -10.83
N THR A 240 -12.79 -4.83 -11.72
CA THR A 240 -12.21 -3.48 -11.90
C THR A 240 -13.25 -2.50 -12.43
N PHE A 241 -14.04 -2.90 -13.42
CA PHE A 241 -15.07 -2.01 -14.01
C PHE A 241 -16.18 -1.70 -13.00
N ALA A 242 -16.65 -2.71 -12.26
CA ALA A 242 -17.65 -2.52 -11.21
C ALA A 242 -17.17 -1.54 -10.12
N TYR A 243 -15.90 -1.59 -9.76
CA TYR A 243 -15.32 -0.70 -8.75
C TYR A 243 -15.39 0.78 -9.16
N PHE A 244 -15.21 1.12 -10.43
CA PHE A 244 -15.20 2.51 -10.89
C PHE A 244 -16.57 3.05 -11.30
N LYS A 245 -17.55 2.19 -11.52
CA LYS A 245 -18.87 2.63 -11.99
C LYS A 245 -19.51 3.63 -11.03
N GLY A 246 -19.78 4.84 -11.54
CA GLY A 246 -20.42 5.92 -10.79
C GLY A 246 -19.52 6.72 -9.86
N ARG A 247 -18.19 6.51 -9.87
CA ARG A 247 -17.27 7.32 -9.08
C ARG A 247 -17.09 8.71 -9.70
N PRO A 248 -16.79 9.75 -8.88
CA PRO A 248 -16.80 11.16 -9.31
C PRO A 248 -15.96 11.48 -10.55
N PHE A 249 -14.76 10.93 -10.66
CA PHE A 249 -13.86 11.18 -11.79
C PHE A 249 -13.89 10.06 -12.85
N ALA A 250 -14.75 9.05 -12.68
CA ALA A 250 -14.93 8.03 -13.70
C ALA A 250 -15.76 8.53 -14.88
N PRO A 251 -15.53 8.05 -16.10
CA PRO A 251 -16.35 8.35 -17.27
C PRO A 251 -17.82 7.99 -17.03
N GLN A 252 -18.74 8.68 -17.71
CA GLN A 252 -20.18 8.44 -17.61
C GLN A 252 -20.81 8.31 -19.00
N GLY A 253 -22.00 7.69 -19.08
CA GLY A 253 -22.75 7.53 -20.32
C GLY A 253 -21.91 6.84 -21.42
N GLU A 254 -21.95 7.37 -22.63
CA GLU A 254 -21.22 6.82 -23.79
C GLU A 254 -19.70 6.77 -23.57
N GLN A 255 -19.14 7.73 -22.80
CA GLN A 255 -17.72 7.71 -22.46
C GLN A 255 -17.36 6.50 -21.57
N TRP A 256 -18.28 6.08 -20.70
CA TRP A 256 -18.11 4.87 -19.92
C TRP A 256 -18.03 3.63 -20.80
N ASP A 257 -18.93 3.49 -21.76
CA ASP A 257 -18.96 2.34 -22.66
C ASP A 257 -17.69 2.27 -23.53
N GLN A 258 -17.22 3.41 -24.03
CA GLN A 258 -15.95 3.51 -24.76
C GLN A 258 -14.76 3.15 -23.87
N ALA A 259 -14.74 3.65 -22.63
CA ALA A 259 -13.68 3.34 -21.68
C ALA A 259 -13.63 1.84 -21.35
N VAL A 260 -14.78 1.21 -21.05
CA VAL A 260 -14.86 -0.22 -20.77
C VAL A 260 -14.41 -1.05 -21.98
N ALA A 261 -14.78 -0.65 -23.21
CA ALA A 261 -14.31 -1.32 -24.41
C ALA A 261 -12.78 -1.30 -24.53
N TYR A 262 -12.15 -0.18 -24.21
CA TYR A 262 -10.70 -0.05 -24.15
C TYR A 262 -10.10 -0.85 -22.98
N TRP A 263 -10.66 -0.74 -21.77
CA TRP A 263 -10.16 -1.40 -20.58
C TRP A 263 -10.13 -2.92 -20.69
N LYS A 264 -11.07 -3.50 -21.44
CA LYS A 264 -11.10 -4.94 -21.77
C LYS A 264 -9.89 -5.42 -22.57
N THR A 265 -9.13 -4.52 -23.18
CA THR A 265 -7.88 -4.85 -23.89
C THR A 265 -6.65 -4.86 -22.97
N LEU A 266 -6.78 -4.36 -21.72
CA LEU A 266 -5.69 -4.18 -20.78
C LEU A 266 -5.39 -5.46 -19.98
N HIS A 267 -4.85 -6.42 -20.67
CA HIS A 267 -4.32 -7.68 -20.16
C HIS A 267 -3.16 -8.14 -21.05
N SER A 268 -2.30 -9.00 -20.57
CA SER A 268 -1.25 -9.62 -21.38
C SER A 268 -1.85 -10.50 -22.47
N ASP A 269 -1.31 -10.41 -23.69
CA ASP A 269 -1.75 -11.23 -24.80
C ASP A 269 -1.42 -12.71 -24.57
N ALA A 270 -2.20 -13.59 -25.19
CA ALA A 270 -1.85 -15.01 -25.24
C ALA A 270 -0.48 -15.16 -25.93
N GLY A 271 0.47 -15.82 -25.25
CA GLY A 271 1.84 -15.97 -25.74
C GLY A 271 2.76 -14.78 -25.47
N ALA A 272 2.35 -13.79 -24.66
CA ALA A 272 3.26 -12.76 -24.19
C ALA A 272 4.43 -13.38 -23.39
N VAL A 273 5.63 -12.86 -23.61
CA VAL A 273 6.86 -13.36 -22.97
C VAL A 273 7.24 -12.47 -21.82
N PHE A 274 7.40 -13.06 -20.64
CA PHE A 274 7.94 -12.40 -19.47
C PHE A 274 9.42 -12.72 -19.30
N ASP A 275 10.21 -11.76 -18.81
CA ASP A 275 11.64 -11.97 -18.51
C ASP A 275 11.84 -12.91 -17.32
N ALA A 276 10.88 -12.98 -16.40
CA ALA A 276 10.86 -13.92 -15.29
C ALA A 276 9.43 -14.34 -14.92
N THR A 277 9.27 -15.55 -14.41
CA THR A 277 7.98 -16.06 -13.90
C THR A 277 8.20 -16.69 -12.52
N VAL A 278 7.34 -16.34 -11.57
CA VAL A 278 7.29 -16.92 -10.22
C VAL A 278 5.93 -17.57 -10.05
N GLU A 279 5.92 -18.88 -9.78
CA GLU A 279 4.68 -19.62 -9.55
C GLU A 279 4.47 -19.85 -8.05
N VAL A 280 3.23 -19.66 -7.59
CA VAL A 280 2.82 -19.85 -6.20
C VAL A 280 1.50 -20.62 -6.19
N ASP A 281 1.43 -21.67 -5.37
CA ASP A 281 0.21 -22.40 -5.08
C ASP A 281 -0.53 -21.71 -3.92
N ALA A 282 -1.70 -21.16 -4.20
CA ALA A 282 -2.54 -20.46 -3.22
C ALA A 282 -2.95 -21.36 -2.05
N ALA A 283 -3.12 -22.67 -2.29
CA ALA A 283 -3.52 -23.62 -1.25
C ALA A 283 -2.43 -23.86 -0.20
N GLN A 284 -1.17 -23.55 -0.52
CA GLN A 284 -0.04 -23.68 0.40
C GLN A 284 0.20 -22.43 1.25
N ILE A 285 -0.47 -21.32 0.92
CA ILE A 285 -0.31 -20.07 1.69
C ILE A 285 -1.11 -20.18 2.98
N LYS A 286 -0.45 -19.99 4.10
CA LYS A 286 -1.05 -19.85 5.44
C LYS A 286 -0.99 -18.39 5.88
N PRO A 287 -1.73 -17.99 6.93
CA PRO A 287 -1.57 -16.66 7.52
C PRO A 287 -0.12 -16.37 7.88
N GLN A 288 0.39 -15.22 7.44
CA GLN A 288 1.81 -14.86 7.51
C GLN A 288 2.10 -13.88 8.64
N VAL A 289 3.28 -14.00 9.24
CA VAL A 289 3.82 -13.08 10.26
C VAL A 289 5.28 -12.79 9.95
N THR A 290 5.68 -11.52 9.85
CA THR A 290 7.10 -11.20 9.79
C THR A 290 7.72 -11.30 11.18
N TRP A 291 8.86 -12.00 11.28
CA TRP A 291 9.58 -12.22 12.54
C TRP A 291 10.79 -11.29 12.72
N GLY A 292 11.26 -10.66 11.64
CA GLY A 292 12.47 -9.84 11.64
C GLY A 292 12.21 -8.38 11.24
N THR A 293 13.26 -7.74 10.72
CA THR A 293 13.31 -6.30 10.39
C THR A 293 13.16 -6.03 8.90
N SER A 294 12.67 -6.99 8.14
CA SER A 294 12.41 -6.90 6.70
C SER A 294 11.16 -7.70 6.33
N PRO A 295 10.35 -7.30 5.34
CA PRO A 295 9.19 -8.06 4.90
C PRO A 295 9.53 -9.47 4.37
N GLU A 296 10.76 -9.73 3.91
CA GLU A 296 11.20 -11.07 3.51
C GLU A 296 11.45 -12.02 4.70
N MET A 297 11.64 -11.46 5.90
CA MET A 297 11.80 -12.24 7.13
C MET A 297 10.43 -12.64 7.67
N VAL A 298 9.77 -13.54 6.96
CA VAL A 298 8.38 -13.95 7.18
C VAL A 298 8.26 -15.46 7.28
N VAL A 299 7.31 -15.92 8.09
CA VAL A 299 6.93 -17.34 8.23
C VAL A 299 5.42 -17.45 8.46
N ALA A 300 4.86 -18.64 8.26
CA ALA A 300 3.48 -18.91 8.63
C ALA A 300 3.29 -18.82 10.16
N VAL A 301 2.09 -18.46 10.59
CA VAL A 301 1.76 -18.26 12.02
C VAL A 301 1.96 -19.52 12.87
N ASP A 302 1.79 -20.71 12.30
CA ASP A 302 2.05 -21.99 12.93
C ASP A 302 3.53 -22.41 12.89
N GLY A 303 4.39 -21.55 12.33
CA GLY A 303 5.83 -21.75 12.21
C GLY A 303 6.60 -21.30 13.45
N ARG A 304 7.92 -21.26 13.27
CA ARG A 304 8.88 -20.86 14.31
C ARG A 304 9.82 -19.78 13.77
N VAL A 305 10.30 -18.95 14.66
CA VAL A 305 11.39 -18.00 14.39
C VAL A 305 12.61 -18.78 13.87
N PRO A 306 13.15 -18.45 12.69
CA PRO A 306 14.26 -19.17 12.11
C PRO A 306 15.52 -19.16 13.00
N ASP A 307 16.29 -20.24 12.89
CA ASP A 307 17.57 -20.41 13.57
C ASP A 307 18.71 -19.88 12.68
N PRO A 308 19.46 -18.84 13.10
CA PRO A 308 20.60 -18.32 12.34
C PRO A 308 21.65 -19.38 11.97
N ALA A 309 21.79 -20.45 12.77
CA ALA A 309 22.68 -21.53 12.44
C ALA A 309 22.28 -22.29 11.16
N LYS A 310 21.02 -22.16 10.72
CA LYS A 310 20.47 -22.78 9.50
C LYS A 310 20.40 -21.82 8.32
N ALA A 311 20.95 -20.61 8.45
CA ALA A 311 20.99 -19.63 7.36
C ALA A 311 21.81 -20.18 6.17
N PRO A 312 21.42 -19.85 4.92
CA PRO A 312 22.05 -20.41 3.72
C PRO A 312 23.51 -20.00 3.56
N ASP A 313 23.91 -18.84 4.11
CA ASP A 313 25.26 -18.31 4.05
C ASP A 313 25.56 -17.43 5.27
N ALA A 314 26.82 -16.99 5.37
CA ALA A 314 27.32 -16.19 6.50
C ALA A 314 26.67 -14.79 6.56
N VAL A 315 26.32 -14.19 5.42
CA VAL A 315 25.69 -12.86 5.34
C VAL A 315 24.27 -12.95 5.91
N LYS A 316 23.48 -13.90 5.43
CA LYS A 316 22.11 -14.13 5.93
C LYS A 316 22.13 -14.53 7.42
N ARG A 317 23.15 -15.28 7.86
CA ARG A 317 23.30 -15.57 9.29
C ARG A 317 23.45 -14.30 10.12
N GLY A 318 24.36 -13.41 9.73
CA GLY A 318 24.57 -12.14 10.42
C GLY A 318 23.34 -11.24 10.39
N ASP A 319 22.59 -11.22 9.28
CA ASP A 319 21.34 -10.49 9.16
C ASP A 319 20.28 -11.05 10.11
N TRP A 320 20.14 -12.37 10.21
CA TRP A 320 19.17 -13.00 11.10
C TRP A 320 19.54 -12.79 12.58
N GLU A 321 20.81 -12.90 12.94
CA GLU A 321 21.31 -12.62 14.30
C GLU A 321 21.00 -11.19 14.72
N ARG A 322 21.26 -10.20 13.85
CA ARG A 322 20.95 -8.79 14.09
C ARG A 322 19.43 -8.57 14.22
N ALA A 323 18.65 -9.15 13.33
CA ALA A 323 17.19 -9.06 13.36
C ALA A 323 16.61 -9.63 14.66
N LEU A 324 17.07 -10.82 15.09
CA LEU A 324 16.64 -11.42 16.35
C LEU A 324 16.99 -10.56 17.55
N ALA A 325 18.21 -9.99 17.59
CA ALA A 325 18.65 -9.11 18.65
C ALA A 325 17.76 -7.84 18.72
N TYR A 326 17.49 -7.18 17.58
CA TYR A 326 16.63 -6.02 17.51
C TYR A 326 15.19 -6.35 17.93
N MET A 327 14.63 -7.40 17.36
CA MET A 327 13.27 -7.86 17.66
C MET A 327 13.14 -8.49 19.05
N GLY A 328 14.23 -8.77 19.75
CA GLY A 328 14.21 -9.42 21.06
C GLY A 328 13.53 -10.80 21.01
N LEU A 329 13.83 -11.58 19.99
CA LEU A 329 13.31 -12.93 19.79
C LEU A 329 14.40 -13.96 19.94
N GLN A 330 13.98 -15.21 20.22
CA GLN A 330 14.88 -16.36 20.31
C GLN A 330 14.70 -17.27 19.10
N ALA A 331 15.79 -17.85 18.63
CA ALA A 331 15.76 -18.87 17.58
C ALA A 331 14.86 -20.04 18.00
N ASN A 332 14.14 -20.58 17.03
CA ASN A 332 13.19 -21.69 17.20
C ASN A 332 11.97 -21.41 18.11
N MET A 333 11.78 -20.18 18.59
CA MET A 333 10.59 -19.78 19.34
C MET A 333 9.34 -19.91 18.44
N PRO A 334 8.24 -20.54 18.90
CA PRO A 334 6.98 -20.52 18.17
C PRO A 334 6.47 -19.11 17.95
N ILE A 335 5.96 -18.79 16.75
CA ILE A 335 5.39 -17.47 16.45
C ILE A 335 4.24 -17.15 17.41
N THR A 336 3.46 -18.14 17.77
CA THR A 336 2.30 -17.99 18.70
C THR A 336 2.69 -17.65 20.13
N GLU A 337 3.96 -17.75 20.52
CA GLU A 337 4.44 -17.32 21.84
C GLU A 337 4.87 -15.83 21.87
N ILE A 338 4.91 -15.16 20.71
CA ILE A 338 5.30 -13.76 20.63
C ILE A 338 4.16 -12.87 21.14
N LYS A 339 4.35 -12.29 22.32
CA LYS A 339 3.42 -11.32 22.91
C LYS A 339 3.54 -9.97 22.21
N ILE A 340 2.45 -9.22 22.15
CA ILE A 340 2.37 -7.89 21.54
C ILE A 340 1.96 -6.84 22.57
N ASP A 341 2.44 -5.61 22.40
CA ASP A 341 2.09 -4.44 23.22
C ASP A 341 1.07 -3.54 22.54
N LYS A 342 1.13 -3.43 21.21
CA LYS A 342 0.24 -2.57 20.43
C LYS A 342 -0.26 -3.28 19.17
N VAL A 343 -1.39 -2.81 18.65
CA VAL A 343 -1.97 -3.25 17.38
C VAL A 343 -2.30 -2.04 16.54
N PHE A 344 -1.90 -2.07 15.27
CA PHE A 344 -2.22 -1.05 14.28
C PHE A 344 -2.91 -1.68 13.08
N ILE A 345 -4.16 -1.26 12.81
CA ILE A 345 -4.93 -1.63 11.62
C ILE A 345 -5.19 -0.34 10.84
N GLY A 346 -4.65 -0.25 9.62
CA GLY A 346 -4.72 0.96 8.81
C GLY A 346 -3.69 0.97 7.69
N SER A 347 -3.27 2.15 7.29
CA SER A 347 -2.34 2.47 6.19
C SER A 347 -2.93 2.33 4.77
N CYS A 348 -2.16 2.77 3.76
CA CYS A 348 -2.52 2.55 2.36
C CYS A 348 -2.64 1.06 1.98
N THR A 349 -2.03 0.18 2.76
CA THR A 349 -2.06 -1.26 2.51
C THR A 349 -3.38 -1.88 2.93
N ASN A 350 -3.84 -1.62 4.17
CA ASN A 350 -5.00 -2.29 4.76
C ASN A 350 -5.84 -1.35 5.66
N GLY A 351 -6.22 -0.19 5.12
CA GLY A 351 -7.15 0.75 5.77
C GLY A 351 -8.48 0.90 5.03
N ARG A 352 -8.85 -0.04 4.15
CA ARG A 352 -10.07 0.01 3.35
C ARG A 352 -11.22 -0.67 4.07
N ILE A 353 -12.43 -0.51 3.53
CA ILE A 353 -13.65 -1.02 4.20
C ILE A 353 -13.61 -2.53 4.43
N GLU A 354 -13.09 -3.33 3.50
CA GLU A 354 -12.97 -4.79 3.67
C GLU A 354 -12.01 -5.17 4.80
N ASP A 355 -10.92 -4.43 4.95
CA ASP A 355 -9.93 -4.63 6.01
C ASP A 355 -10.57 -4.40 7.39
N ILE A 356 -11.38 -3.35 7.51
CA ILE A 356 -12.09 -3.00 8.74
C ILE A 356 -13.19 -4.03 9.04
N ARG A 357 -13.92 -4.49 8.01
CA ARG A 357 -14.92 -5.58 8.16
C ARG A 357 -14.26 -6.86 8.66
N ALA A 358 -13.11 -7.25 8.09
CA ALA A 358 -12.35 -8.43 8.50
C ALA A 358 -11.90 -8.35 9.96
N ALA A 359 -11.38 -7.19 10.37
CA ALA A 359 -10.98 -6.95 11.76
C ALA A 359 -12.19 -6.98 12.73
N ALA A 360 -13.29 -6.31 12.36
CA ALA A 360 -14.51 -6.26 13.17
C ALA A 360 -15.16 -7.64 13.33
N ALA A 361 -15.14 -8.47 12.28
CA ALA A 361 -15.67 -9.84 12.35
C ALA A 361 -14.93 -10.68 13.41
N VAL A 362 -13.61 -10.55 13.50
CA VAL A 362 -12.78 -11.23 14.51
C VAL A 362 -13.01 -10.66 15.91
N ALA A 363 -13.15 -9.34 16.03
CA ALA A 363 -13.28 -8.63 17.31
C ALA A 363 -14.67 -8.75 17.95
N LYS A 364 -15.72 -9.02 17.16
CA LYS A 364 -17.12 -9.00 17.58
C LYS A 364 -17.37 -9.89 18.82
N GLY A 365 -17.90 -9.28 19.89
CA GLY A 365 -18.23 -9.95 21.15
C GLY A 365 -17.00 -10.37 21.98
N LYS A 366 -15.80 -9.92 21.62
CA LYS A 366 -14.55 -10.23 22.33
C LYS A 366 -13.95 -8.94 22.91
N LYS A 367 -12.89 -9.07 23.69
CA LYS A 367 -12.17 -7.94 24.31
C LYS A 367 -10.68 -8.02 23.98
N VAL A 368 -10.07 -6.87 23.78
CA VAL A 368 -8.62 -6.71 23.66
C VAL A 368 -7.96 -7.21 24.97
N ALA A 369 -6.89 -8.00 24.82
CA ALA A 369 -6.19 -8.60 25.93
C ALA A 369 -5.54 -7.55 26.84
N ALA A 370 -5.48 -7.82 28.14
CA ALA A 370 -5.00 -6.86 29.16
C ALA A 370 -3.53 -6.43 28.99
N ASN A 371 -2.69 -7.23 28.32
CA ASN A 371 -1.30 -6.88 28.01
C ASN A 371 -1.16 -5.94 26.81
N VAL A 372 -2.18 -5.79 25.98
CA VAL A 372 -2.17 -4.88 24.82
C VAL A 372 -2.48 -3.46 25.31
N LYS A 373 -1.48 -2.59 25.28
CA LYS A 373 -1.57 -1.21 25.77
C LYS A 373 -2.42 -0.32 24.86
N LEU A 374 -2.42 -0.63 23.56
CA LEU A 374 -3.13 0.14 22.54
C LEU A 374 -3.45 -0.76 21.35
N ALA A 375 -4.73 -0.85 21.01
CA ALA A 375 -5.18 -1.39 19.72
C ALA A 375 -5.92 -0.27 18.99
N MET A 376 -5.48 0.10 17.78
CA MET A 376 -6.09 1.19 17.02
C MET A 376 -6.49 0.76 15.63
N VAL A 377 -7.57 1.36 15.14
CA VAL A 377 -8.03 1.24 13.76
C VAL A 377 -8.09 2.64 13.14
N VAL A 378 -7.36 2.81 12.05
CA VAL A 378 -7.25 4.06 11.30
C VAL A 378 -7.82 3.84 9.90
N PRO A 379 -9.04 4.32 9.61
CA PRO A 379 -9.63 4.24 8.27
C PRO A 379 -8.74 4.92 7.23
N GLY A 380 -8.71 4.38 6.03
CA GLY A 380 -7.87 4.91 4.96
C GLY A 380 -8.36 6.25 4.39
N SER A 381 -9.65 6.58 4.56
CA SER A 381 -10.23 7.85 4.14
C SER A 381 -11.44 8.21 5.01
N GLY A 382 -11.90 9.46 4.92
CA GLY A 382 -13.13 9.89 5.57
C GLY A 382 -14.36 9.19 5.01
N LEU A 383 -14.37 8.80 3.73
CA LEU A 383 -15.45 8.03 3.13
C LEU A 383 -15.46 6.59 3.66
N VAL A 384 -14.30 5.94 3.80
CA VAL A 384 -14.22 4.62 4.45
C VAL A 384 -14.69 4.71 5.89
N LYS A 385 -14.27 5.77 6.62
CA LYS A 385 -14.71 6.00 8.01
C LYS A 385 -16.23 6.10 8.10
N ALA A 386 -16.84 6.96 7.27
CA ALA A 386 -18.28 7.15 7.25
C ALA A 386 -19.05 5.86 6.90
N GLN A 387 -18.54 5.09 5.93
CA GLN A 387 -19.12 3.80 5.58
C GLN A 387 -19.03 2.79 6.74
N ALA A 388 -17.87 2.69 7.38
CA ALA A 388 -17.66 1.80 8.52
C ALA A 388 -18.58 2.15 9.70
N GLU A 389 -18.77 3.44 9.98
CA GLU A 389 -19.70 3.95 11.00
C GLU A 389 -21.16 3.65 10.62
N GLN A 390 -21.53 3.81 9.35
CA GLN A 390 -22.87 3.44 8.87
C GLN A 390 -23.15 1.93 9.01
N GLU A 391 -22.15 1.10 8.81
CA GLU A 391 -22.23 -0.36 9.00
C GLU A 391 -22.12 -0.78 10.48
N GLY A 392 -21.82 0.16 11.40
CA GLY A 392 -21.67 -0.10 12.83
C GLY A 392 -20.38 -0.84 13.20
N LEU A 393 -19.38 -0.86 12.31
CA LEU A 393 -18.10 -1.54 12.54
C LEU A 393 -17.27 -0.84 13.62
N ASP A 394 -17.36 0.48 13.69
CA ASP A 394 -16.77 1.33 14.73
C ASP A 394 -17.23 0.89 16.13
N LYS A 395 -18.54 0.68 16.30
CA LYS A 395 -19.12 0.24 17.58
C LYS A 395 -18.59 -1.12 18.01
N ILE A 396 -18.53 -2.08 17.08
CA ILE A 396 -17.98 -3.41 17.34
C ILE A 396 -16.52 -3.31 17.82
N LEU A 397 -15.72 -2.50 17.15
CA LEU A 397 -14.30 -2.35 17.45
C LEU A 397 -14.09 -1.59 18.76
N ILE A 398 -14.82 -0.50 19.00
CA ILE A 398 -14.77 0.28 20.27
C ILE A 398 -15.24 -0.62 21.44
N GLU A 399 -16.32 -1.36 21.28
CA GLU A 399 -16.79 -2.32 22.31
C GLU A 399 -15.74 -3.39 22.61
N ALA A 400 -14.97 -3.82 21.62
CA ALA A 400 -13.86 -4.75 21.83
C ALA A 400 -12.64 -4.11 22.53
N GLY A 401 -12.55 -2.78 22.56
CA GLY A 401 -11.44 -2.04 23.19
C GLY A 401 -10.44 -1.46 22.21
N PHE A 402 -10.76 -1.38 20.91
CA PHE A 402 -9.96 -0.66 19.93
C PHE A 402 -10.26 0.85 19.98
N GLU A 403 -9.24 1.67 19.75
CA GLU A 403 -9.43 3.09 19.50
C GLU A 403 -9.77 3.32 18.03
N TRP A 404 -10.88 4.02 17.79
CA TRP A 404 -11.35 4.43 16.47
C TRP A 404 -10.80 5.81 16.14
N ARG A 405 -10.05 5.91 15.04
CA ARG A 405 -9.25 7.08 14.70
C ARG A 405 -9.77 7.83 13.47
N ASP A 406 -9.26 9.02 13.23
CA ASP A 406 -9.43 9.77 11.98
C ASP A 406 -8.44 9.31 10.91
N PRO A 407 -8.79 9.47 9.59
CA PRO A 407 -8.00 8.95 8.48
C PRO A 407 -6.62 9.60 8.35
N GLY A 408 -5.60 8.80 8.04
CA GLY A 408 -4.23 9.25 7.78
C GLY A 408 -3.24 8.10 7.74
N CYS A 409 -1.98 8.40 7.45
CA CYS A 409 -0.91 7.39 7.44
C CYS A 409 -0.58 6.86 8.85
N SER A 410 -0.77 7.70 9.89
CA SER A 410 -0.66 7.29 11.28
C SER A 410 0.64 6.56 11.60
N MET A 411 0.56 5.47 12.35
CA MET A 411 1.70 4.65 12.77
C MET A 411 2.43 3.96 11.60
N CYS A 412 1.89 3.96 10.38
CA CYS A 412 2.58 3.35 9.23
C CYS A 412 3.97 3.98 9.00
N LEU A 413 4.11 5.28 9.23
CA LEU A 413 5.35 6.04 9.05
C LEU A 413 5.80 6.76 10.34
N ALA A 414 4.91 6.88 11.33
CA ALA A 414 5.15 7.57 12.60
C ALA A 414 5.61 9.03 12.45
N MET A 415 5.08 9.74 11.45
CA MET A 415 5.31 11.19 11.25
C MET A 415 4.37 12.07 12.09
N ASN A 416 3.46 11.46 12.83
CA ASN A 416 2.57 12.09 13.80
C ASN A 416 2.80 11.51 15.20
N ASP A 417 1.88 11.75 16.14
CA ASP A 417 2.00 11.25 17.51
C ASP A 417 1.80 9.74 17.66
N ASP A 418 1.28 9.07 16.62
CA ASP A 418 1.05 7.63 16.60
C ASP A 418 2.37 6.88 16.35
N ARG A 419 3.03 6.44 17.43
CA ARG A 419 4.34 5.76 17.34
C ARG A 419 4.53 4.72 18.45
N LEU A 420 5.49 3.84 18.22
CA LEU A 420 5.98 2.91 19.23
C LEU A 420 7.05 3.57 20.09
N ALA A 421 7.04 3.25 21.38
CA ALA A 421 8.17 3.49 22.25
C ALA A 421 9.26 2.40 22.03
N PRO A 422 10.52 2.69 22.43
CA PRO A 422 11.59 1.70 22.32
C PRO A 422 11.23 0.39 23.02
N GLY A 423 11.44 -0.72 22.31
CA GLY A 423 11.15 -2.07 22.82
C GLY A 423 9.68 -2.50 22.69
N GLU A 424 8.74 -1.61 22.43
CA GLU A 424 7.33 -1.98 22.19
C GLU A 424 7.18 -2.77 20.91
N ARG A 425 6.30 -3.77 20.94
CA ARG A 425 6.03 -4.71 19.87
C ARG A 425 4.63 -4.49 19.30
N CYS A 426 4.53 -4.35 17.98
CA CYS A 426 3.27 -4.09 17.29
C CYS A 426 2.94 -5.19 16.29
N ALA A 427 1.70 -5.70 16.31
CA ALA A 427 1.10 -6.38 15.17
C ALA A 427 0.48 -5.32 14.25
N ALA A 428 1.01 -5.16 13.04
CA ALA A 428 0.67 -4.05 12.15
C ALA A 428 0.24 -4.51 10.77
N THR A 429 -0.76 -3.85 10.22
CA THR A 429 -1.16 -4.03 8.82
C THR A 429 -0.40 -3.12 7.86
N SER A 430 0.64 -2.44 8.33
CA SER A 430 1.58 -1.65 7.52
C SER A 430 2.24 -2.49 6.42
N ASN A 431 2.97 -1.82 5.55
CA ASN A 431 3.71 -2.45 4.44
C ASN A 431 5.18 -2.70 4.77
N ARG A 432 5.79 -1.95 5.69
CA ARG A 432 7.22 -2.00 6.06
C ARG A 432 7.42 -2.16 7.55
N ASN A 433 8.49 -2.89 7.90
CA ASN A 433 8.84 -3.18 9.30
C ASN A 433 10.35 -3.04 9.57
N PHE A 434 11.07 -2.24 8.81
CA PHE A 434 12.49 -2.00 9.11
C PHE A 434 12.68 -1.28 10.46
N GLU A 435 13.88 -1.34 11.00
CA GLU A 435 14.24 -0.76 12.29
C GLU A 435 13.80 0.72 12.38
N GLY A 436 13.04 1.06 13.41
CA GLY A 436 12.56 2.41 13.65
C GLY A 436 11.37 2.89 12.82
N ARG A 437 10.83 2.08 11.91
CA ARG A 437 9.74 2.49 10.99
C ARG A 437 8.51 3.06 11.71
N GLN A 438 8.08 2.43 12.79
CA GLN A 438 6.93 2.86 13.59
C GLN A 438 7.33 3.61 14.87
N GLY A 439 8.58 4.06 14.97
CA GLY A 439 9.18 4.72 16.12
C GLY A 439 10.54 4.11 16.48
N GLN A 440 11.46 4.93 16.96
CA GLN A 440 12.82 4.49 17.28
C GLN A 440 12.82 3.34 18.29
N GLY A 441 13.47 2.23 17.93
CA GLY A 441 13.52 1.01 18.76
C GLY A 441 12.22 0.21 18.81
N GLY A 442 11.19 0.62 18.07
CA GLY A 442 9.92 -0.10 17.93
C GLY A 442 10.07 -1.39 17.12
N ARG A 443 9.33 -2.43 17.49
CA ARG A 443 9.39 -3.79 16.91
C ARG A 443 8.11 -4.10 16.18
N THR A 444 8.13 -4.10 14.86
CA THR A 444 6.95 -4.26 14.02
C THR A 444 6.89 -5.64 13.38
N HIS A 445 5.75 -6.31 13.52
CA HIS A 445 5.40 -7.52 12.79
C HIS A 445 4.27 -7.23 11.80
N LEU A 446 4.52 -7.50 10.53
CA LEU A 446 3.49 -7.33 9.48
C LEU A 446 2.56 -8.55 9.47
N VAL A 447 1.27 -8.27 9.48
CA VAL A 447 0.20 -9.27 9.46
C VAL A 447 -1.01 -8.75 8.68
N SER A 448 -1.96 -9.65 8.35
CA SER A 448 -3.26 -9.27 7.79
C SER A 448 -4.17 -8.59 8.82
N PRO A 449 -5.22 -7.85 8.40
CA PRO A 449 -6.16 -7.21 9.33
C PRO A 449 -6.83 -8.16 10.30
N ALA A 450 -7.27 -9.32 9.82
CA ALA A 450 -7.85 -10.36 10.67
C ALA A 450 -6.86 -10.91 11.70
N MET A 451 -5.60 -11.13 11.28
CA MET A 451 -4.51 -11.55 12.18
C MET A 451 -4.17 -10.48 13.22
N ALA A 452 -4.14 -9.20 12.82
CA ALA A 452 -3.92 -8.09 13.76
C ALA A 452 -5.01 -8.03 14.82
N ALA A 453 -6.29 -8.15 14.42
CA ALA A 453 -7.41 -8.19 15.35
C ALA A 453 -7.36 -9.43 16.26
N ALA A 454 -7.03 -10.61 15.71
CA ALA A 454 -6.90 -11.84 16.49
C ALA A 454 -5.76 -11.72 17.53
N ALA A 455 -4.64 -11.12 17.15
CA ALA A 455 -3.52 -10.85 18.03
C ALA A 455 -3.89 -9.84 19.14
N ALA A 456 -4.69 -8.81 18.83
CA ALA A 456 -5.21 -7.88 19.84
C ALA A 456 -6.03 -8.58 20.91
N ILE A 457 -6.93 -9.50 20.50
CA ILE A 457 -7.81 -10.26 21.40
C ILE A 457 -7.03 -11.29 22.23
N ALA A 458 -6.02 -11.93 21.65
CA ALA A 458 -5.23 -12.96 22.35
C ALA A 458 -4.07 -12.39 23.16
N GLY A 459 -3.57 -11.19 22.83
CA GLY A 459 -2.36 -10.60 23.40
C GLY A 459 -1.04 -11.17 22.86
N HIS A 460 -1.14 -12.08 21.90
CA HIS A 460 -0.02 -12.73 21.18
C HIS A 460 -0.50 -13.18 19.80
N PHE A 461 0.39 -13.62 18.92
CA PHE A 461 -0.02 -14.15 17.63
C PHE A 461 -0.76 -15.49 17.81
N VAL A 462 -1.82 -15.66 17.02
CA VAL A 462 -2.64 -16.88 16.98
C VAL A 462 -3.06 -17.18 15.55
N ASP A 463 -3.32 -18.44 15.25
CA ASP A 463 -3.88 -18.80 13.94
C ASP A 463 -5.32 -18.26 13.82
N VAL A 464 -5.52 -17.32 12.91
CA VAL A 464 -6.83 -16.72 12.67
C VAL A 464 -7.81 -17.72 12.03
N GLN A 465 -7.33 -18.78 11.39
CA GLN A 465 -8.19 -19.81 10.79
C GLN A 465 -9.09 -20.51 11.82
N GLU A 466 -8.65 -20.57 13.08
CA GLU A 466 -9.39 -21.12 14.19
C GLU A 466 -10.44 -20.13 14.77
N ARG A 467 -10.46 -18.88 14.30
CA ARG A 467 -11.22 -17.78 14.90
C ARG A 467 -12.19 -17.05 13.96
N VAL A 468 -12.15 -17.39 12.68
CA VAL A 468 -13.04 -16.82 11.63
C VAL A 468 -14.11 -17.83 11.20
#